data_8c73535700fb29fc91a10e99e20dbdc7
#
_entry.id   8c73535700fb29fc91a10e99e20dbdc7
#
_cell.length_a   1.000
_cell.length_b   1.000
_cell.length_c   1.000
_cell.angle_alpha   90.00
_cell.angle_beta   90.00
_cell.angle_gamma   90.00
#
_symmetry.space_group_name_H-M   'P 1'
#
loop_
_entity.id
_entity.type
_entity.pdbx_description
1 polymer ?
#
loop_
_entity_poly.entity_id
_entity_poly.type
_entity_poly.pdbx_seq_one_letter_code
_entity_poly.pdbx_strand_id
1 'polypeptide(L)' 'MDVDERRRLVEVFLRRCVIYADASIERKKQREEGEDVIAQWQAYRDFTEHAAEEVASGDLDTWLEDDPQTSDSGS' A
#
# COMPACT_ATOMS: atom_id res chain seq x y z
N MET A 1 -10.41 -14.95 9.91
CA MET A 1 -10.74 -13.65 9.34
C MET A 1 -11.09 -13.84 7.88
N ASP A 2 -12.22 -13.35 7.46
CA ASP A 2 -12.64 -13.56 6.09
C ASP A 2 -11.99 -12.52 5.16
N VAL A 3 -12.19 -12.70 3.87
CA VAL A 3 -11.52 -11.88 2.89
C VAL A 3 -11.98 -10.42 2.95
N ASP A 4 -13.24 -10.20 3.30
CA ASP A 4 -13.75 -8.83 3.41
C ASP A 4 -13.06 -8.07 4.51
N GLU A 5 -12.85 -8.72 5.64
CA GLU A 5 -12.14 -8.09 6.74
C GLU A 5 -10.69 -7.82 6.38
N ARG A 6 -10.04 -8.80 5.74
CA ARG A 6 -8.66 -8.62 5.32
C ARG A 6 -8.54 -7.48 4.34
N ARG A 7 -9.47 -7.41 3.38
CA ARG A 7 -9.46 -6.34 2.40
C ARG A 7 -9.53 -4.98 3.09
N ARG A 8 -10.44 -4.86 4.06
CA ARG A 8 -10.62 -3.60 4.75
C ARG A 8 -9.38 -3.22 5.56
N LEU A 9 -8.81 -4.18 6.25
CA LEU A 9 -7.63 -3.91 7.06
C LEU A 9 -6.45 -3.48 6.20
N VAL A 10 -6.23 -4.18 5.10
CA VAL A 10 -5.13 -3.86 4.21
C VAL A 10 -5.35 -2.51 3.56
N GLU A 11 -6.58 -2.23 3.14
CA GLU A 11 -6.88 -0.95 2.54
C GLU A 11 -6.61 0.19 3.51
N VAL A 12 -7.08 0.07 4.75
CA VAL A 12 -6.86 1.10 5.75
C VAL A 12 -5.36 1.31 5.98
N PHE A 13 -4.62 0.21 6.06
CA PHE A 13 -3.18 0.31 6.25
C PHE A 13 -2.52 1.05 5.10
N LEU A 14 -2.87 0.69 3.87
CA LEU A 14 -2.26 1.32 2.70
C LEU A 14 -2.63 2.79 2.62
N ARG A 15 -3.87 3.13 2.95
CA ARG A 15 -4.26 4.54 2.90
C ARG A 15 -3.55 5.36 3.95
N ARG A 16 -3.26 4.76 5.10
CA ARG A 16 -2.45 5.45 6.09
C ARG A 16 -1.02 5.66 5.60
N CYS A 17 -0.51 4.69 4.85
CA CYS A 17 0.81 4.84 4.25
C CYS A 17 0.84 5.99 3.25
N VAL A 18 -0.24 6.18 2.49
CA VAL A 18 -0.34 7.31 1.57
C VAL A 18 -0.30 8.62 2.33
N ILE A 19 -1.06 8.72 3.41
CA ILE A 19 -1.07 9.92 4.23
C ILE A 19 0.32 10.21 4.79
N TYR A 20 0.96 9.17 5.28
CA TYR A 20 2.32 9.32 5.81
C TYR A 20 3.27 9.79 4.71
N ALA A 21 3.15 9.22 3.52
CA ALA A 21 4.01 9.61 2.41
C ALA A 21 3.78 11.06 2.02
N ASP A 22 2.52 11.49 1.96
CA ASP A 22 2.22 12.89 1.65
C ASP A 22 2.84 13.83 2.65
N ALA A 23 2.71 13.51 3.93
CA ALA A 23 3.30 14.35 4.98
C ALA A 23 4.82 14.37 4.86
N SER A 24 5.42 13.23 4.53
CA SER A 24 6.86 13.14 4.39
C SER A 24 7.34 13.97 3.19
N ILE A 25 6.59 13.93 2.10
CA ILE A 25 6.94 14.71 0.92
C ILE A 25 6.92 16.21 1.26
N GLU A 26 5.89 16.64 1.98
CA GLU A 26 5.80 18.04 2.37
C GLU A 26 6.99 18.47 3.23
N ARG A 27 7.34 17.63 4.21
CA ARG A 27 8.49 17.94 5.06
C ARG A 27 9.77 18.02 4.26
N LYS A 28 9.94 17.12 3.30
CA LYS A 28 11.17 17.10 2.49
C LYS A 28 11.23 18.32 1.57
N LYS A 29 10.10 18.75 1.05
CA LYS A 29 10.07 19.98 0.26
C LYS A 29 10.46 21.18 1.11
N GLN A 30 9.96 21.24 2.33
CA GLN A 30 10.29 22.35 3.23
C GLN A 30 11.75 22.36 3.61
N ARG A 31 12.38 21.18 3.65
CA ARG A 31 13.80 21.07 3.95
C ARG A 31 14.65 21.26 2.70
N GLU A 32 14.03 21.43 1.55
CA GLU A 32 14.71 21.60 0.28
C GLU A 32 15.61 20.41 -0.04
N GLU A 33 15.11 19.23 0.25
CA GLU A 33 15.83 18.02 -0.11
C GLU A 33 15.83 17.82 -1.63
N GLY A 34 16.76 17.01 -2.11
CA GLY A 34 16.94 16.84 -3.54
C GLY A 34 15.71 16.33 -4.24
N GLU A 35 15.59 16.68 -5.52
CA GLU A 35 14.44 16.28 -6.32
C GLU A 35 14.33 14.77 -6.46
N ASP A 36 15.45 14.07 -6.51
CA ASP A 36 15.40 12.61 -6.63
C ASP A 36 14.83 11.98 -5.37
N VAL A 37 15.11 12.53 -4.20
CA VAL A 37 14.54 12.02 -2.97
C VAL A 37 13.02 12.22 -2.98
N ILE A 38 12.60 13.42 -3.36
CA ILE A 38 11.17 13.73 -3.43
C ILE A 38 10.48 12.85 -4.47
N ALA A 39 11.12 12.64 -5.62
CA ALA A 39 10.55 11.80 -6.67
C ALA A 39 10.39 10.36 -6.21
N GLN A 40 11.34 9.83 -5.44
CA GLN A 40 11.23 8.49 -4.92
C GLN A 40 10.04 8.35 -3.97
N TRP A 41 9.86 9.33 -3.12
CA TRP A 41 8.73 9.32 -2.20
C TRP A 41 7.41 9.47 -2.92
N GLN A 42 7.40 10.27 -3.99
CA GLN A 42 6.20 10.45 -4.78
C GLN A 42 5.83 9.16 -5.52
N ALA A 43 6.82 8.46 -6.04
CA ALA A 43 6.58 7.16 -6.67
C ALA A 43 6.04 6.14 -5.67
N TYR A 44 6.60 6.13 -4.46
CA TYR A 44 6.11 5.26 -3.40
C TYR A 44 4.65 5.58 -3.06
N ARG A 45 4.35 6.87 -2.93
CA ARG A 45 3.00 7.31 -2.61
C ARG A 45 2.02 6.89 -3.69
N ASP A 46 2.38 7.10 -4.95
CA ASP A 46 1.49 6.77 -6.07
C ASP A 46 1.27 5.27 -6.16
N PHE A 47 2.32 4.49 -6.00
CA PHE A 47 2.21 3.04 -6.03
C PHE A 47 1.30 2.55 -4.91
N THR A 48 1.48 3.11 -3.72
CA THR A 48 0.70 2.70 -2.56
C THR A 48 -0.77 3.06 -2.74
N GLU A 49 -1.05 4.20 -3.33
CA GLU A 49 -2.42 4.60 -3.61
C GLU A 49 -3.08 3.66 -4.60
N HIS A 50 -2.37 3.28 -5.65
CA HIS A 50 -2.87 2.31 -6.61
C HIS A 50 -3.13 0.97 -5.95
N ALA A 51 -2.23 0.54 -5.09
CA ALA A 51 -2.40 -0.72 -4.38
C ALA A 51 -3.65 -0.67 -3.49
N ALA A 52 -3.88 0.45 -2.83
CA ALA A 52 -5.06 0.60 -1.99
C ALA A 52 -6.33 0.49 -2.82
N GLU A 53 -6.33 1.09 -3.99
CA GLU A 53 -7.51 1.03 -4.86
C GLU A 53 -7.75 -0.38 -5.38
N GLU A 54 -6.70 -1.09 -5.73
CA GLU A 54 -6.83 -2.46 -6.19
C GLU A 54 -7.32 -3.38 -5.10
N VAL A 55 -6.84 -3.16 -3.88
CA VAL A 55 -7.34 -3.93 -2.75
C VAL A 55 -8.82 -3.64 -2.54
N ALA A 56 -9.19 -2.36 -2.57
CA ALA A 56 -10.58 -1.97 -2.33
C ALA A 56 -11.52 -2.52 -3.40
N SER A 57 -11.05 -2.62 -4.63
CA SER A 57 -11.89 -3.11 -5.73
C SER A 57 -12.02 -4.63 -5.74
N GLY A 58 -11.21 -5.32 -4.97
CA GLY A 58 -11.25 -6.77 -4.93
C GLY A 58 -10.29 -7.43 -5.89
N ASP A 59 -9.52 -6.67 -6.63
CA ASP A 59 -8.58 -7.21 -7.60
C ASP A 59 -7.53 -8.10 -6.97
N LEU A 60 -7.23 -7.85 -5.71
CA LEU A 60 -6.21 -8.62 -5.01
C LEU A 60 -6.79 -9.62 -4.03
N ASP A 61 -8.07 -9.91 -4.15
CA ASP A 61 -8.73 -10.82 -3.22
C ASP A 61 -8.10 -12.20 -3.21
N THR A 62 -7.65 -12.68 -4.35
CA THR A 62 -7.02 -13.99 -4.38
C THR A 62 -5.76 -14.03 -3.54
N TRP A 63 -5.06 -12.93 -3.47
CA TRP A 63 -3.88 -12.83 -2.62
C TRP A 63 -4.27 -12.81 -1.15
N LEU A 64 -5.37 -12.13 -0.85
CA LEU A 64 -5.85 -12.01 0.53
C LEU A 64 -6.49 -13.29 1.03
N GLU A 65 -7.06 -14.05 0.13
CA GLU A 65 -7.64 -15.34 0.47
C GLU A 65 -6.59 -16.41 0.62
N ASP A 66 -5.43 -16.16 0.09
CA ASP A 66 -4.39 -17.15 0.07
C ASP A 66 -4.08 -17.61 1.48
N ASP A 67 -4.13 -18.90 1.64
CA ASP A 67 -3.96 -19.51 2.92
C ASP A 67 -2.57 -20.12 2.98
N PRO A 68 -1.85 -19.91 4.05
CA PRO A 68 -0.52 -20.51 4.13
C PRO A 68 -0.49 -21.99 3.89
N GLN A 69 -1.53 -22.69 4.29
CA GLN A 69 -1.56 -24.11 4.03
C GLN A 69 -1.67 -24.40 2.58
N THR A 70 -2.43 -23.60 1.88
CA THR A 70 -2.61 -23.80 0.47
C THR A 70 -1.32 -23.60 -0.28
N SER A 71 -0.65 -22.50 0.00
CA SER A 71 0.60 -22.25 -0.66
C SER A 71 1.63 -23.27 -0.27
N ASP A 72 1.52 -23.77 0.91
CA ASP A 72 2.45 -24.72 1.41
C ASP A 72 2.32 -26.06 0.79
N SER A 73 1.11 -26.41 0.45
CA SER A 73 0.87 -27.71 -0.11
C SER A 73 1.66 -27.89 -1.39
N GLY A 74 2.03 -26.83 -2.03
CA GLY A 74 2.86 -26.94 -3.18
C GLY A 74 4.27 -27.31 -2.83
N SER A 75 4.58 -27.17 -1.64
CA SER A 75 5.93 -27.44 -1.20
C SER A 75 6.11 -28.88 -0.80
#